data_6e1ba8eef22ca7572124312ebf628c0f
#
_entry.id   6e1ba8eef22ca7572124312ebf628c0f
#
_cell.length_a   1.000
_cell.length_b   1.000
_cell.length_c   1.000
_cell.angle_alpha   90.00
_cell.angle_beta   90.00
_cell.angle_gamma   90.00
#
_symmetry.space_group_name_H-M   'P 1'
#
loop_
_entity.id
_entity.type
_entity.pdbx_description
1 polymer ?
#
loop_
_entity_poly.entity_id
_entity_poly.type
_entity_poly.pdbx_seq_one_letter_code
_entity_poly.pdbx_strand_id
1 'polypeptide(L)'
;GWTVVSDTTYPGYRAIPIDVMHGYGVMSREVVAQMGAEPPTHVFVQAGVGAFAASVAAAFWLAWGERRPRLVVVEPLAADCHLRSAVAGKPVVVTGALDTIMAGLACGEVSPAAWEIVSTAASAFVALDDRYARDAMRRFAEPLHGDPAIVSGETGAAGLAALLAAQRHAPLSEL
;
A
#
# COMPACT_ATOMS: atom_id res chain seq x y z
N GLY A 1 25.78 -12.57 17.56
CA GLY A 1 24.38 -12.90 17.23
C GLY A 1 23.87 -12.00 16.10
N TRP A 2 22.79 -12.40 15.46
CA TRP A 2 22.10 -11.60 14.46
C TRP A 2 21.08 -10.68 15.16
N THR A 3 20.89 -9.47 14.66
CA THR A 3 19.78 -8.58 15.07
C THR A 3 18.77 -8.55 13.94
N VAL A 4 17.51 -8.83 14.27
CA VAL A 4 16.41 -8.71 13.30
C VAL A 4 15.92 -7.27 13.31
N VAL A 5 15.82 -6.67 12.13
CA VAL A 5 15.17 -5.37 11.90
C VAL A 5 13.89 -5.64 11.13
N SER A 6 12.74 -5.34 11.74
CA SER A 6 11.42 -5.56 11.16
C SER A 6 10.63 -4.25 11.12
N ASP A 7 9.73 -4.12 10.16
CA ASP A 7 8.76 -3.03 10.07
C ASP A 7 7.44 -3.31 10.82
N THR A 8 7.31 -4.51 11.41
CA THR A 8 6.14 -4.90 12.20
C THR A 8 6.36 -4.58 13.67
N THR A 9 5.45 -3.78 14.27
CA THR A 9 5.47 -3.51 15.70
C THR A 9 4.82 -4.63 16.50
N TYR A 10 5.33 -4.87 17.71
CA TYR A 10 4.72 -5.76 18.71
C TYR A 10 5.09 -5.27 20.13
N PRO A 11 4.49 -5.80 21.20
CA PRO A 11 4.81 -5.37 22.55
C PRO A 11 6.32 -5.41 22.84
N GLY A 12 6.88 -4.26 23.22
CA GLY A 12 8.33 -4.09 23.45
C GLY A 12 9.19 -3.81 22.23
N TYR A 13 8.63 -3.86 21.02
CA TYR A 13 9.36 -3.57 19.77
C TYR A 13 8.60 -2.56 18.91
N ARG A 14 8.83 -1.28 19.16
CA ARG A 14 8.13 -0.19 18.46
C ARG A 14 9.10 0.83 17.81
N ALA A 15 10.22 1.14 18.44
CA ALA A 15 11.12 2.19 17.97
C ALA A 15 11.66 1.92 16.56
N ILE A 16 12.23 0.74 16.36
CA ILE A 16 12.82 0.36 15.06
C ILE A 16 11.79 0.34 13.92
N PRO A 17 10.58 -0.26 14.08
CA PRO A 17 9.54 -0.14 13.03
C PRO A 17 9.14 1.31 12.73
N ILE A 18 9.09 2.18 13.70
CA ILE A 18 8.82 3.61 13.48
C ILE A 18 9.95 4.27 12.68
N ASP A 19 11.22 3.94 12.97
CA ASP A 19 12.36 4.44 12.18
C ASP A 19 12.31 3.94 10.74
N VAL A 20 11.89 2.70 10.51
CA VAL A 20 11.65 2.16 9.15
C VAL A 20 10.54 2.96 8.45
N MET A 21 9.43 3.26 9.14
CA MET A 21 8.35 4.10 8.59
C MET A 21 8.85 5.51 8.24
N HIS A 22 9.70 6.11 9.06
CA HIS A 22 10.35 7.40 8.74
C HIS A 22 11.23 7.29 7.50
N GLY A 23 11.93 6.17 7.30
CA GLY A 23 12.70 5.89 6.10
C GLY A 23 11.85 5.91 4.83
N TYR A 24 10.69 5.25 4.84
CA TYR A 24 9.72 5.32 3.74
C TYR A 24 9.23 6.76 3.47
N GLY A 25 9.19 7.61 4.48
CA GLY A 25 8.82 9.02 4.36
C GLY A 25 9.74 9.83 3.44
N VAL A 26 10.97 9.38 3.18
CA VAL A 26 11.88 10.04 2.22
C VAL A 26 11.24 10.05 0.83
N MET A 27 10.83 8.87 0.33
CA MET A 27 10.15 8.75 -0.96
C MET A 27 8.88 9.61 -1.01
N SER A 28 8.06 9.57 0.04
CA SER A 28 6.81 10.33 0.07
C SER A 28 7.03 11.84 0.00
N ARG A 29 8.10 12.35 0.65
CA ARG A 29 8.48 13.77 0.53
C ARG A 29 8.96 14.13 -0.87
N GLU A 30 9.71 13.24 -1.53
CA GLU A 30 10.12 13.44 -2.92
C GLU A 30 8.91 13.51 -3.86
N VAL A 31 7.92 12.63 -3.67
CA VAL A 31 6.65 12.66 -4.43
C VAL A 31 5.94 13.99 -4.21
N VAL A 32 5.78 14.44 -2.97
CA VAL A 32 5.14 15.74 -2.66
C VAL A 32 5.88 16.90 -3.33
N ALA A 33 7.21 16.90 -3.27
CA ALA A 33 8.03 17.94 -3.91
C ALA A 33 7.89 17.96 -5.44
N GLN A 34 7.78 16.78 -6.06
CA GLN A 34 7.61 16.67 -7.52
C GLN A 34 6.20 17.05 -7.98
N MET A 35 5.18 16.76 -7.17
CA MET A 35 3.78 17.08 -7.50
C MET A 35 3.44 18.55 -7.25
N GLY A 36 4.15 19.23 -6.36
CA GLY A 36 3.90 20.64 -6.04
C GLY A 36 2.63 20.87 -5.21
N ALA A 37 1.91 21.95 -5.51
CA ALA A 37 0.80 22.43 -4.68
C ALA A 37 -0.50 21.65 -4.84
N GLU A 38 -0.69 20.97 -5.97
CA GLU A 38 -1.93 20.26 -6.29
C GLU A 38 -1.79 18.77 -6.01
N PRO A 39 -2.50 18.23 -5.00
CA PRO A 39 -2.49 16.81 -4.72
C PRO A 39 -3.26 16.03 -5.79
N PRO A 40 -2.95 14.75 -6.02
CA PRO A 40 -3.79 13.87 -6.82
C PRO A 40 -5.12 13.63 -6.11
N THR A 41 -6.13 13.18 -6.85
CA THR A 41 -7.43 12.85 -6.25
C THR A 41 -7.36 11.54 -5.44
N HIS A 42 -6.60 10.56 -5.93
CA HIS A 42 -6.47 9.23 -5.33
C HIS A 42 -5.01 8.78 -5.34
N VAL A 43 -4.66 7.98 -4.36
CA VAL A 43 -3.40 7.25 -4.27
C VAL A 43 -3.68 5.79 -3.99
N PHE A 44 -3.19 4.91 -4.85
CA PHE A 44 -3.25 3.46 -4.68
C PHE A 44 -1.91 3.01 -4.11
N VAL A 45 -1.91 2.49 -2.89
CA VAL A 45 -0.70 2.10 -2.17
C VAL A 45 -0.80 0.66 -1.69
N GLN A 46 0.24 -0.10 -1.96
CA GLN A 46 0.30 -1.49 -1.50
C GLN A 46 0.58 -1.59 0.01
N ALA A 47 0.03 -2.63 0.63
CA ALA A 47 0.29 -2.95 2.02
C ALA A 47 0.54 -4.45 2.22
N GLY A 48 1.68 -4.77 2.85
CA GLY A 48 1.89 -6.01 3.57
C GLY A 48 1.45 -5.82 5.02
N VAL A 49 2.38 -5.61 5.96
CA VAL A 49 2.02 -5.25 7.35
C VAL A 49 1.55 -3.80 7.51
N GLY A 50 1.66 -2.97 6.47
CA GLY A 50 1.12 -1.61 6.42
C GLY A 50 2.08 -0.47 6.72
N ALA A 51 3.34 -0.72 7.12
CA ALA A 51 4.30 0.32 7.49
C ALA A 51 4.53 1.35 6.36
N PHE A 52 4.67 0.89 5.12
CA PHE A 52 4.81 1.74 3.95
C PHE A 52 3.55 2.59 3.69
N ALA A 53 2.36 1.97 3.69
CA ALA A 53 1.10 2.67 3.47
C ALA A 53 0.83 3.72 4.54
N ALA A 54 1.13 3.41 5.81
CA ALA A 54 1.03 4.36 6.92
C ALA A 54 1.96 5.56 6.75
N SER A 55 3.20 5.32 6.28
CA SER A 55 4.16 6.40 6.01
C SER A 55 3.70 7.33 4.89
N VAL A 56 3.15 6.78 3.79
CA VAL A 56 2.56 7.56 2.69
C VAL A 56 1.39 8.40 3.19
N ALA A 57 0.48 7.78 3.95
CA ALA A 57 -0.69 8.45 4.53
C ALA A 57 -0.28 9.65 5.40
N ALA A 58 0.67 9.44 6.32
CA ALA A 58 1.16 10.48 7.21
C ALA A 58 1.84 11.62 6.46
N ALA A 59 2.68 11.33 5.47
CA ALA A 59 3.36 12.34 4.66
C ALA A 59 2.37 13.20 3.86
N PHE A 60 1.34 12.59 3.28
CA PHE A 60 0.33 13.32 2.50
C PHE A 60 -0.62 14.13 3.39
N TRP A 61 -0.92 13.62 4.59
CA TRP A 61 -1.62 14.40 5.60
C TRP A 61 -0.85 15.66 5.97
N LEU A 62 0.45 15.52 6.26
CA LEU A 62 1.31 16.65 6.64
C LEU A 62 1.47 17.67 5.51
N ALA A 63 1.52 17.22 4.25
CA ALA A 63 1.70 18.08 3.08
C ALA A 63 0.43 18.84 2.69
N TRP A 64 -0.73 18.16 2.68
CA TRP A 64 -1.95 18.70 2.07
C TRP A 64 -3.16 18.78 3.02
N GLY A 65 -3.06 18.24 4.24
CA GLY A 65 -4.14 18.27 5.24
C GLY A 65 -5.45 17.69 4.72
N GLU A 66 -6.53 18.46 4.79
CA GLU A 66 -7.85 18.04 4.31
C GLU A 66 -7.93 17.84 2.78
N ARG A 67 -7.01 18.45 2.03
CA ARG A 67 -6.93 18.30 0.57
C ARG A 67 -6.12 17.07 0.14
N ARG A 68 -5.66 16.23 1.09
CA ARG A 68 -4.92 15.01 0.77
C ARG A 68 -5.72 14.08 -0.14
N PRO A 69 -5.07 13.26 -0.97
CA PRO A 69 -5.74 12.29 -1.81
C PRO A 69 -6.51 11.24 -0.98
N ARG A 70 -7.54 10.67 -1.57
CA ARG A 70 -8.14 9.45 -1.06
C ARG A 70 -7.12 8.31 -1.12
N LEU A 71 -6.90 7.65 -0.01
CA LEU A 71 -5.94 6.55 0.09
C LEU A 71 -6.67 5.23 -0.14
N VAL A 72 -6.28 4.51 -1.19
CA VAL A 72 -6.76 3.16 -1.49
C VAL A 72 -5.64 2.18 -1.17
N VAL A 73 -5.87 1.34 -0.16
CA VAL A 73 -4.90 0.32 0.27
C VAL A 73 -5.11 -0.94 -0.56
N VAL A 74 -4.01 -1.48 -1.11
CA VAL A 74 -4.03 -2.59 -2.06
C VAL A 74 -3.29 -3.80 -1.48
N GLU A 75 -3.93 -4.96 -1.52
CA GLU A 75 -3.42 -6.23 -1.02
C GLU A 75 -3.64 -7.37 -2.02
N PRO A 76 -2.88 -8.48 -1.94
CA PRO A 76 -3.23 -9.70 -2.65
C PRO A 76 -4.42 -10.40 -1.99
N LEU A 77 -5.28 -11.06 -2.78
CA LEU A 77 -6.41 -11.86 -2.26
C LEU A 77 -6.00 -12.93 -1.25
N ALA A 78 -4.79 -13.50 -1.40
CA ALA A 78 -4.28 -14.53 -0.51
C ALA A 78 -3.78 -13.99 0.84
N ALA A 79 -3.56 -12.67 0.97
CA ALA A 79 -2.97 -12.03 2.14
C ALA A 79 -3.60 -10.64 2.37
N ASP A 80 -4.91 -10.63 2.61
CA ASP A 80 -5.78 -9.46 2.68
C ASP A 80 -6.05 -9.01 4.14
N CYS A 81 -4.99 -8.95 4.97
CA CYS A 81 -5.13 -8.71 6.40
C CYS A 81 -5.68 -7.31 6.74
N HIS A 82 -5.36 -6.28 5.96
CA HIS A 82 -5.92 -4.94 6.16
C HIS A 82 -7.42 -4.88 5.80
N LEU A 83 -7.82 -5.45 4.66
CA LEU A 83 -9.23 -5.51 4.25
C LEU A 83 -10.07 -6.24 5.30
N ARG A 84 -9.63 -7.43 5.76
CA ARG A 84 -10.33 -8.16 6.81
C ARG A 84 -10.38 -7.42 8.13
N SER A 85 -9.29 -6.75 8.48
CA SER A 85 -9.25 -5.90 9.68
C SER A 85 -10.20 -4.72 9.57
N ALA A 86 -10.32 -4.09 8.41
CA ALA A 86 -11.27 -3.00 8.16
C ALA A 86 -12.72 -3.48 8.28
N VAL A 87 -13.06 -4.61 7.67
CA VAL A 87 -14.41 -5.21 7.78
C VAL A 87 -14.74 -5.58 9.24
N ALA A 88 -13.76 -6.08 9.99
CA ALA A 88 -13.94 -6.47 11.39
C ALA A 88 -13.90 -5.28 12.37
N GLY A 89 -13.45 -4.09 11.94
CA GLY A 89 -13.22 -2.94 12.80
C GLY A 89 -12.06 -3.10 13.80
N LYS A 90 -11.22 -4.11 13.62
CA LYS A 90 -10.07 -4.44 14.49
C LYS A 90 -9.05 -5.31 13.74
N PRO A 91 -7.78 -5.35 14.19
CA PRO A 91 -6.79 -6.24 13.63
C PRO A 91 -7.26 -7.70 13.58
N VAL A 92 -7.10 -8.32 12.40
CA VAL A 92 -7.43 -9.74 12.14
C VAL A 92 -6.20 -10.42 11.56
N VAL A 93 -5.92 -11.63 12.02
CA VAL A 93 -4.85 -12.48 11.47
C VAL A 93 -5.45 -13.36 10.36
N VAL A 94 -4.85 -13.29 9.19
CA VAL A 94 -5.12 -14.17 8.05
C VAL A 94 -4.14 -15.34 8.14
N THR A 95 -4.67 -16.54 8.18
CA THR A 95 -3.88 -17.79 8.25
C THR A 95 -3.96 -18.54 6.93
N GLY A 96 -2.96 -19.36 6.66
CA GLY A 96 -2.88 -20.18 5.44
C GLY A 96 -1.54 -20.00 4.74
N ALA A 97 -1.50 -20.38 3.48
CA ALA A 97 -0.26 -20.33 2.69
C ALA A 97 0.19 -18.91 2.35
N LEU A 98 -0.72 -17.93 2.37
CA LEU A 98 -0.48 -16.53 1.95
C LEU A 98 0.19 -16.45 0.57
N ASP A 99 -0.15 -17.40 -0.31
CA ASP A 99 0.55 -17.63 -1.58
C ASP A 99 0.16 -16.56 -2.61
N THR A 100 1.13 -15.72 -2.96
CA THR A 100 0.98 -14.64 -3.95
C THR A 100 2.32 -14.34 -4.59
N ILE A 101 2.30 -13.95 -5.87
CA ILE A 101 3.51 -13.44 -6.54
C ILE A 101 3.97 -12.10 -5.96
N MET A 102 3.08 -11.32 -5.37
CA MET A 102 3.40 -10.07 -4.68
C MET A 102 4.09 -10.38 -3.34
N ALA A 103 5.28 -10.98 -3.40
CA ALA A 103 5.97 -11.59 -2.26
C ALA A 103 6.19 -10.62 -1.08
N GLY A 104 6.45 -9.34 -1.36
CA GLY A 104 6.55 -8.30 -0.33
C GLY A 104 5.25 -7.98 0.40
N LEU A 105 4.10 -8.50 -0.09
CA LEU A 105 2.78 -8.32 0.51
C LEU A 105 2.22 -9.62 1.11
N ALA A 106 2.96 -10.72 1.11
CA ALA A 106 2.57 -12.01 1.67
C ALA A 106 2.54 -11.98 3.21
N CYS A 107 1.72 -11.13 3.79
CA CYS A 107 1.64 -10.85 5.21
C CYS A 107 0.27 -11.22 5.76
N GLY A 108 0.25 -11.99 6.86
CA GLY A 108 -0.98 -12.46 7.49
C GLY A 108 -1.54 -11.52 8.57
N GLU A 109 -0.78 -10.50 8.98
CA GLU A 109 -1.20 -9.60 10.04
C GLU A 109 -0.79 -8.15 9.78
N VAL A 110 -1.53 -7.21 10.34
CA VAL A 110 -1.20 -5.79 10.29
C VAL A 110 -0.22 -5.44 11.41
N SER A 111 0.75 -4.56 11.13
CA SER A 111 1.56 -3.95 12.18
C SER A 111 0.67 -3.02 13.02
N PRO A 112 0.59 -3.21 14.36
CA PRO A 112 -0.26 -2.36 15.21
C PRO A 112 -0.07 -0.87 15.02
N ALA A 113 1.17 -0.38 14.96
CA ALA A 113 1.44 1.05 14.74
C ALA A 113 1.02 1.53 13.34
N ALA A 114 1.17 0.68 12.32
CA ALA A 114 0.69 1.01 10.98
C ALA A 114 -0.84 1.03 10.93
N TRP A 115 -1.50 0.08 11.59
CA TRP A 115 -2.95 0.00 11.65
C TRP A 115 -3.58 1.23 12.30
N GLU A 116 -2.99 1.78 13.38
CA GLU A 116 -3.44 3.02 14.02
C GLU A 116 -3.61 4.16 12.99
N ILE A 117 -2.74 4.22 11.98
CA ILE A 117 -2.76 5.24 10.93
C ILE A 117 -3.65 4.82 9.77
N VAL A 118 -3.41 3.62 9.22
CA VAL A 118 -4.07 3.13 7.99
C VAL A 118 -5.59 3.00 8.18
N SER A 119 -6.05 2.48 9.34
CA SER A 119 -7.47 2.32 9.63
C SER A 119 -8.26 3.63 9.63
N THR A 120 -7.58 4.75 9.88
CA THR A 120 -8.19 6.09 9.93
C THR A 120 -7.99 6.85 8.63
N ALA A 121 -6.87 6.63 7.95
CA ALA A 121 -6.48 7.39 6.75
C ALA A 121 -7.01 6.77 5.45
N ALA A 122 -7.22 5.46 5.41
CA ALA A 122 -7.67 4.78 4.20
C ALA A 122 -9.13 5.11 3.88
N SER A 123 -9.39 5.44 2.62
CA SER A 123 -10.74 5.63 2.08
C SER A 123 -11.33 4.30 1.61
N ALA A 124 -10.48 3.37 1.18
CA ALA A 124 -10.88 2.04 0.73
C ALA A 124 -9.75 1.02 0.89
N PHE A 125 -10.14 -0.26 0.93
CA PHE A 125 -9.24 -1.41 0.91
C PHE A 125 -9.65 -2.32 -0.25
N VAL A 126 -8.68 -2.74 -1.05
CA VAL A 126 -8.89 -3.56 -2.24
C VAL A 126 -7.96 -4.77 -2.22
N ALA A 127 -8.53 -5.96 -2.32
CA ALA A 127 -7.76 -7.18 -2.49
C ALA A 127 -7.84 -7.67 -3.95
N LEU A 128 -6.69 -7.98 -4.56
CA LEU A 128 -6.57 -8.30 -5.97
C LEU A 128 -5.97 -9.69 -6.21
N ASP A 129 -6.44 -10.32 -7.28
CA ASP A 129 -5.80 -11.50 -7.84
C ASP A 129 -4.45 -11.13 -8.49
N ASP A 130 -3.48 -12.04 -8.39
CA ASP A 130 -2.12 -11.89 -8.92
C ASP A 130 -2.05 -11.57 -10.41
N ARG A 131 -3.08 -11.94 -11.18
CA ARG A 131 -3.15 -11.62 -12.62
C ARG A 131 -3.09 -10.11 -12.89
N TYR A 132 -3.68 -9.30 -11.99
CA TYR A 132 -3.66 -7.84 -12.13
C TYR A 132 -2.25 -7.27 -11.92
N ALA A 133 -1.47 -7.84 -11.00
CA ALA A 133 -0.08 -7.45 -10.81
C ALA A 133 0.75 -7.77 -12.07
N ARG A 134 0.57 -8.98 -12.65
CA ARG A 134 1.22 -9.34 -13.93
C ARG A 134 0.85 -8.40 -15.07
N ASP A 135 -0.42 -8.03 -15.18
CA ASP A 135 -0.90 -7.10 -16.22
C ASP A 135 -0.32 -5.70 -16.02
N ALA A 136 -0.23 -5.24 -14.76
CA ALA A 136 0.37 -3.95 -14.42
C ALA A 136 1.88 -3.92 -14.72
N MET A 137 2.62 -4.99 -14.40
CA MET A 137 4.04 -5.11 -14.77
C MET A 137 4.25 -5.02 -16.28
N ARG A 138 3.42 -5.71 -17.08
CA ARG A 138 3.48 -5.61 -18.54
C ARG A 138 3.16 -4.19 -19.03
N ARG A 139 2.17 -3.54 -18.42
CA ARG A 139 1.80 -2.16 -18.75
C ARG A 139 2.93 -1.17 -18.44
N PHE A 140 3.68 -1.36 -17.39
CA PHE A 140 4.87 -0.56 -17.09
C PHE A 140 5.99 -0.81 -18.10
N ALA A 141 6.20 -2.06 -18.51
CA ALA A 141 7.23 -2.43 -19.48
C ALA A 141 6.87 -1.99 -20.90
N GLU A 142 5.57 -1.99 -21.24
CA GLU A 142 5.02 -1.62 -22.55
C GLU A 142 4.05 -0.44 -22.37
N PRO A 143 4.56 0.79 -22.14
CA PRO A 143 3.74 1.96 -21.87
C PRO A 143 2.97 2.41 -23.11
N LEU A 144 1.91 3.20 -22.88
CA LEU A 144 1.15 3.86 -23.94
C LEU A 144 1.64 5.30 -24.16
N HIS A 145 1.38 5.81 -25.35
CA HIS A 145 1.47 7.23 -25.68
C HIS A 145 2.83 7.91 -25.40
N GLY A 146 3.94 7.15 -25.49
CA GLY A 146 5.28 7.71 -25.34
C GLY A 146 5.75 7.90 -23.89
N ASP A 147 5.03 7.37 -22.93
CA ASP A 147 5.51 7.29 -21.56
C ASP A 147 6.80 6.45 -21.46
N PRO A 148 7.71 6.73 -20.55
CA PRO A 148 8.90 5.92 -20.36
C PRO A 148 8.55 4.51 -19.87
N ALA A 149 9.24 3.50 -20.41
CA ALA A 149 9.13 2.14 -19.89
C ALA A 149 9.72 2.05 -18.46
N ILE A 150 9.00 1.35 -17.58
CA ILE A 150 9.40 1.15 -16.19
C ILE A 150 9.53 -0.35 -15.92
N VAL A 151 10.67 -0.76 -15.40
CA VAL A 151 10.85 -2.12 -14.86
C VAL A 151 10.39 -2.13 -13.41
N SER A 152 9.25 -2.74 -13.15
CA SER A 152 8.69 -2.89 -11.81
C SER A 152 8.57 -4.35 -11.42
N GLY A 153 8.83 -4.66 -10.16
CA GLY A 153 8.44 -5.95 -9.58
C GLY A 153 6.94 -6.00 -9.30
N GLU A 154 6.45 -7.20 -9.01
CA GLU A 154 5.03 -7.51 -8.77
C GLU A 154 4.44 -6.72 -7.59
N THR A 155 5.21 -6.60 -6.51
CA THR A 155 4.82 -5.81 -5.33
C THR A 155 4.74 -4.31 -5.66
N GLY A 156 5.72 -3.78 -6.39
CA GLY A 156 5.74 -2.37 -6.80
C GLY A 156 4.64 -2.02 -7.81
N ALA A 157 4.17 -3.00 -8.59
CA ALA A 157 3.12 -2.81 -9.57
C ALA A 157 1.69 -2.86 -8.98
N ALA A 158 1.51 -3.23 -7.71
CA ALA A 158 0.21 -3.44 -7.10
C ALA A 158 -0.70 -2.20 -7.12
N GLY A 159 -0.14 -1.00 -6.94
CA GLY A 159 -0.90 0.25 -7.04
C GLY A 159 -1.51 0.46 -8.43
N LEU A 160 -0.71 0.27 -9.50
CA LEU A 160 -1.21 0.32 -10.87
C LEU A 160 -2.21 -0.81 -11.15
N ALA A 161 -1.98 -2.00 -10.59
CA ALA A 161 -2.89 -3.14 -10.72
C ALA A 161 -4.30 -2.79 -10.23
N ALA A 162 -4.39 -2.13 -9.07
CA ALA A 162 -5.67 -1.69 -8.51
C ALA A 162 -6.34 -0.61 -9.37
N LEU A 163 -5.59 0.36 -9.86
CA LEU A 163 -6.12 1.38 -10.77
C LEU A 163 -6.69 0.78 -12.06
N LEU A 164 -5.96 -0.17 -12.68
CA LEU A 164 -6.44 -0.87 -13.88
C LEU A 164 -7.66 -1.76 -13.60
N ALA A 165 -7.72 -2.38 -12.42
CA ALA A 165 -8.88 -3.15 -11.99
C ALA A 165 -10.10 -2.24 -11.78
N ALA A 166 -9.92 -1.08 -11.15
CA ALA A 166 -10.98 -0.09 -10.94
C ALA A 166 -11.63 0.37 -12.25
N GLN A 167 -10.83 0.55 -13.31
CA GLN A 167 -11.35 0.90 -14.63
C GLN A 167 -12.20 -0.20 -15.28
N ARG A 168 -12.03 -1.46 -14.87
CA ARG A 168 -12.69 -2.64 -15.48
C ARG A 168 -13.88 -3.16 -14.66
N HIS A 169 -13.98 -2.77 -13.41
CA HIS A 169 -14.98 -3.31 -12.48
C HIS A 169 -15.80 -2.18 -11.86
N ALA A 170 -17.09 -2.16 -12.18
CA ALA A 170 -18.03 -1.15 -11.69
C ALA A 170 -17.97 -0.89 -10.17
N PRO A 171 -17.89 -1.91 -9.28
CA PRO A 171 -17.79 -1.66 -7.84
C PRO A 171 -16.52 -0.90 -7.42
N LEU A 172 -15.44 -0.99 -8.19
CA LEU A 172 -14.19 -0.29 -7.92
C LEU A 172 -14.11 1.07 -8.62
N SER A 173 -14.95 1.33 -9.61
CA SER A 173 -14.96 2.62 -10.33
C SER A 173 -15.56 3.77 -9.50
N GLU A 174 -16.14 3.45 -8.35
CA GLU A 174 -16.71 4.44 -7.41
C GLU A 174 -15.70 4.89 -6.33
N LEU A 175 -14.47 4.31 -6.35
CA LEU A 175 -13.39 4.72 -5.47
C LEU A 175 -12.89 6.12 -5.86
#